data_f545c2bb7e2ad19fb25abb30f8798969
#
_entry.id   f545c2bb7e2ad19fb25abb30f8798969
#
_cell.length_a   1.000
_cell.length_b   1.000
_cell.length_c   1.000
_cell.angle_alpha   90.00
_cell.angle_beta   90.00
_cell.angle_gamma   90.00
#
_symmetry.space_group_name_H-M   'P 1'
#
loop_
_entity.id
_entity.type
_entity.pdbx_description
1 polymer ?
#
loop_
_entity_poly.entity_id
_entity_poly.type
_entity_poly.pdbx_seq_one_letter_code
_entity_poly.pdbx_strand_id
1 'polypeptide(L)'
;MYVLGIETSCDETSAAVVKNGRKILSCVVSSSLKFHKKYGGVVPEIASRMQLETITQVLDSAIKEAGVELKEIDLISVTSGPGLLGSLLVGISFAKAISISLGIPLLEVNHIYSHIYASFLQPQRPQKVRKEREEFCGFRGDLATFAVLPFIGLVVSGGHTSLFYVRDFKKIETLGQTLDDA
;
A
#
# COMPACT_ATOMS: atom_id res chain seq x y z
N MET A 1 12.29 -6.62 -13.39
CA MET A 1 12.01 -6.95 -11.99
C MET A 1 10.55 -6.61 -11.70
N TYR A 2 9.78 -7.58 -11.23
CA TYR A 2 8.41 -7.40 -10.76
C TYR A 2 8.39 -7.47 -9.25
N VAL A 3 7.75 -6.50 -8.62
CA VAL A 3 7.60 -6.42 -7.17
C VAL A 3 6.11 -6.52 -6.84
N LEU A 4 5.76 -7.46 -5.96
CA LEU A 4 4.43 -7.57 -5.39
C LEU A 4 4.41 -6.84 -4.06
N GLY A 5 3.60 -5.78 -3.94
CA GLY A 5 3.36 -5.06 -2.69
C GLY A 5 2.07 -5.54 -2.03
N ILE A 6 2.11 -5.75 -0.72
CA ILE A 6 0.96 -6.15 0.11
C ILE A 6 0.81 -5.15 1.25
N GLU A 7 -0.38 -4.59 1.41
CA GLU A 7 -0.70 -3.59 2.43
C GLU A 7 -1.98 -3.98 3.19
N THR A 8 -1.87 -4.05 4.51
CA THR A 8 -2.98 -4.38 5.42
C THR A 8 -2.89 -3.61 6.75
N SER A 9 -2.34 -2.39 6.76
CA SER A 9 -2.02 -1.71 8.03
C SER A 9 -3.24 -1.20 8.80
N CYS A 10 -4.37 -0.97 8.14
CA CYS A 10 -5.57 -0.43 8.79
C CYS A 10 -6.83 -1.22 8.41
N ASP A 11 -7.78 -0.61 7.71
CA ASP A 11 -9.08 -1.19 7.37
C ASP A 11 -9.18 -1.63 5.91
N GLU A 12 -8.11 -1.49 5.16
CA GLU A 12 -8.02 -1.88 3.77
C GLU A 12 -7.11 -3.09 3.59
N THR A 13 -7.40 -3.86 2.55
CA THR A 13 -6.53 -4.91 2.03
C THR A 13 -6.16 -4.53 0.64
N SER A 14 -4.88 -4.34 0.35
CA SER A 14 -4.46 -4.05 -1.01
C SER A 14 -3.26 -4.87 -1.46
N ALA A 15 -3.22 -5.13 -2.77
CA ALA A 15 -2.08 -5.72 -3.45
C ALA A 15 -1.83 -4.98 -4.77
N ALA A 16 -0.55 -4.78 -5.08
CA ALA A 16 -0.13 -4.10 -6.30
C ALA A 16 1.08 -4.80 -6.90
N VAL A 17 1.16 -4.83 -8.23
CA VAL A 17 2.35 -5.28 -8.95
C VAL A 17 3.01 -4.08 -9.61
N VAL A 18 4.29 -3.87 -9.29
CA VAL A 18 5.10 -2.77 -9.81
C VAL A 18 6.27 -3.31 -10.62
N LYS A 19 6.46 -2.80 -11.83
CA LYS A 19 7.58 -3.17 -12.70
C LYS A 19 8.70 -2.15 -12.59
N ASN A 20 9.92 -2.65 -12.36
CA ASN A 20 11.17 -1.87 -12.31
C ASN A 20 11.10 -0.68 -11.33
N GLY A 21 10.37 -0.83 -10.22
CA GLY A 21 10.27 0.17 -9.16
C GLY A 21 9.51 1.45 -9.52
N ARG A 22 8.87 1.53 -10.71
CA ARG A 22 8.19 2.77 -11.16
C ARG A 22 6.85 2.55 -11.82
N LYS A 23 6.73 1.54 -12.68
CA LYS A 23 5.51 1.32 -13.47
C LYS A 23 4.55 0.44 -12.69
N ILE A 24 3.40 0.98 -12.28
CA ILE A 24 2.31 0.22 -11.70
C ILE A 24 1.67 -0.62 -12.81
N LEU A 25 1.60 -1.94 -12.64
CA LEU A 25 0.91 -2.86 -13.54
C LEU A 25 -0.50 -3.16 -13.06
N SER A 26 -0.69 -3.27 -11.74
CA SER A 26 -1.99 -3.45 -11.10
C SER A 26 -1.99 -2.80 -9.72
N CYS A 27 -3.18 -2.42 -9.24
CA CYS A 27 -3.40 -1.96 -7.87
C CYS A 27 -4.85 -2.29 -7.50
N VAL A 28 -5.03 -3.30 -6.65
CA VAL A 28 -6.33 -3.78 -6.20
C VAL A 28 -6.50 -3.47 -4.74
N VAL A 29 -7.62 -2.86 -4.39
CA VAL A 29 -7.96 -2.48 -3.01
C VAL A 29 -9.32 -3.04 -2.66
N SER A 30 -9.42 -3.65 -1.47
CA SER A 30 -10.66 -4.07 -0.83
C SER A 30 -10.80 -3.35 0.50
N SER A 31 -11.87 -2.58 0.70
CA SER A 31 -12.09 -1.79 1.92
C SER A 31 -13.17 -2.40 2.79
N SER A 32 -12.90 -2.50 4.08
CA SER A 32 -13.87 -2.91 5.10
C SER A 32 -14.65 -1.74 5.70
N LEU A 33 -14.49 -0.52 5.20
CA LEU A 33 -15.08 0.72 5.73
C LEU A 33 -16.61 0.62 5.96
N LYS A 34 -17.33 -0.07 5.08
CA LYS A 34 -18.78 -0.25 5.20
C LYS A 34 -19.17 -0.95 6.51
N PHE A 35 -18.34 -1.86 7.00
CA PHE A 35 -18.59 -2.61 8.24
C PHE A 35 -18.30 -1.78 9.50
N HIS A 36 -17.45 -0.78 9.36
CA HIS A 36 -17.03 0.08 10.47
C HIS A 36 -17.98 1.27 10.70
N LYS A 37 -18.75 1.69 9.70
CA LYS A 37 -19.65 2.87 9.78
C LYS A 37 -20.59 2.86 11.00
N LYS A 38 -21.14 1.70 11.35
CA LYS A 38 -22.05 1.56 12.48
C LYS A 38 -21.39 1.73 13.86
N TYR A 39 -20.06 1.69 13.91
CA TYR A 39 -19.28 1.84 15.15
C TYR A 39 -18.65 3.23 15.29
N GLY A 40 -18.78 4.10 14.28
CA GLY A 40 -18.22 5.44 14.28
C GLY A 40 -16.71 5.50 14.08
N GLY A 41 -16.04 4.38 13.78
CA GLY A 41 -14.60 4.29 13.56
C GLY A 41 -14.14 2.87 13.29
N VAL A 42 -12.84 2.68 13.01
CA VAL A 42 -12.28 1.36 12.71
C VAL A 42 -12.27 0.48 13.94
N VAL A 43 -12.82 -0.72 13.82
CA VAL A 43 -12.76 -1.78 14.84
C VAL A 43 -11.67 -2.77 14.44
N PRO A 44 -10.52 -2.83 15.13
CA PRO A 44 -9.35 -3.60 14.72
C PRO A 44 -9.62 -5.07 14.47
N GLU A 45 -10.44 -5.70 15.30
CA GLU A 45 -10.78 -7.12 15.16
C GLU A 45 -11.61 -7.39 13.90
N ILE A 46 -12.55 -6.51 13.57
CA ILE A 46 -13.35 -6.63 12.34
C ILE A 46 -12.44 -6.45 11.13
N ALA A 47 -11.55 -5.45 11.15
CA ALA A 47 -10.61 -5.21 10.07
C ALA A 47 -9.76 -6.45 9.78
N SER A 48 -9.09 -7.01 10.79
CA SER A 48 -8.22 -8.17 10.62
C SER A 48 -8.96 -9.43 10.14
N ARG A 49 -10.19 -9.68 10.62
CA ARG A 49 -11.02 -10.81 10.14
C ARG A 49 -11.41 -10.66 8.67
N MET A 50 -11.86 -9.46 8.28
CA MET A 50 -12.19 -9.16 6.87
C MET A 50 -10.97 -9.30 5.95
N GLN A 51 -9.81 -8.89 6.42
CA GLN A 51 -8.55 -9.02 5.69
C GLN A 51 -8.17 -10.48 5.45
N LEU A 52 -8.32 -11.35 6.46
CA LEU A 52 -8.10 -12.80 6.30
C LEU A 52 -9.00 -13.41 5.22
N GLU A 53 -10.25 -12.96 5.12
CA GLU A 53 -11.20 -13.47 4.13
C GLU A 53 -10.92 -12.95 2.71
N THR A 54 -10.35 -11.77 2.58
CA THR A 54 -10.25 -11.08 1.28
C THR A 54 -8.84 -11.09 0.67
N ILE A 55 -7.78 -11.27 1.47
CA ILE A 55 -6.39 -11.10 1.03
C ILE A 55 -6.01 -11.98 -0.16
N THR A 56 -6.46 -13.23 -0.19
CA THR A 56 -6.20 -14.16 -1.30
C THR A 56 -6.83 -13.66 -2.60
N GLN A 57 -8.09 -13.21 -2.52
CA GLN A 57 -8.83 -12.72 -3.69
C GLN A 57 -8.23 -11.40 -4.23
N VAL A 58 -7.76 -10.54 -3.34
CA VAL A 58 -7.10 -9.28 -3.68
C VAL A 58 -5.78 -9.56 -4.39
N LEU A 59 -4.98 -10.51 -3.87
CA LEU A 59 -3.75 -10.94 -4.51
C LEU A 59 -4.00 -11.52 -5.92
N ASP A 60 -4.90 -12.49 -6.03
CA ASP A 60 -5.23 -13.13 -7.30
C ASP A 60 -5.68 -12.12 -8.36
N SER A 61 -6.50 -11.15 -7.93
CA SER A 61 -6.94 -10.07 -8.80
C SER A 61 -5.78 -9.19 -9.25
N ALA A 62 -4.87 -8.84 -8.33
CA ALA A 62 -3.71 -8.01 -8.64
C ALA A 62 -2.77 -8.71 -9.64
N ILE A 63 -2.49 -9.99 -9.47
CA ILE A 63 -1.67 -10.80 -10.38
C ILE A 63 -2.32 -10.89 -11.76
N LYS A 64 -3.63 -11.19 -11.82
CA LYS A 64 -4.39 -11.26 -13.08
C LYS A 64 -4.42 -9.92 -13.82
N GLU A 65 -4.70 -8.82 -13.12
CA GLU A 65 -4.73 -7.47 -13.71
C GLU A 65 -3.35 -7.04 -14.21
N ALA A 66 -2.27 -7.46 -13.55
CA ALA A 66 -0.90 -7.20 -13.98
C ALA A 66 -0.50 -7.96 -15.24
N GLY A 67 -1.20 -9.07 -15.56
CA GLY A 67 -0.88 -9.94 -16.69
C GLY A 67 0.43 -10.71 -16.51
N VAL A 68 0.77 -11.03 -15.26
CA VAL A 68 1.97 -11.82 -14.90
C VAL A 68 1.58 -13.06 -14.12
N GLU A 69 2.48 -14.04 -14.04
CA GLU A 69 2.29 -15.19 -13.16
C GLU A 69 2.97 -14.93 -11.80
N LEU A 70 2.45 -15.53 -10.75
CA LEU A 70 3.01 -15.35 -9.40
C LEU A 70 4.48 -15.78 -9.31
N LYS A 71 4.89 -16.79 -10.09
CA LYS A 71 6.28 -17.24 -10.19
C LYS A 71 7.24 -16.27 -10.89
N GLU A 72 6.70 -15.25 -11.59
CA GLU A 72 7.49 -14.20 -12.25
C GLU A 72 7.79 -13.04 -11.30
N ILE A 73 7.26 -13.06 -10.08
CA ILE A 73 7.54 -12.06 -9.06
C ILE A 73 8.95 -12.26 -8.52
N ASP A 74 9.76 -11.21 -8.58
CA ASP A 74 11.16 -11.24 -8.13
C ASP A 74 11.30 -10.86 -6.64
N LEU A 75 10.35 -10.09 -6.09
CA LEU A 75 10.39 -9.55 -4.73
C LEU A 75 8.98 -9.37 -4.20
N ILE A 76 8.75 -9.77 -2.96
CA ILE A 76 7.54 -9.43 -2.22
C ILE A 76 7.87 -8.32 -1.23
N SER A 77 7.04 -7.30 -1.16
CA SER A 77 7.11 -6.25 -0.13
C SER A 77 5.83 -6.22 0.68
N VAL A 78 5.94 -6.05 1.99
CA VAL A 78 4.80 -6.00 2.89
C VAL A 78 4.96 -4.90 3.92
N THR A 79 3.88 -4.19 4.23
CA THR A 79 3.89 -3.19 5.28
C THR A 79 4.04 -3.86 6.64
N SER A 80 5.10 -3.46 7.38
CA SER A 80 5.40 -3.97 8.73
C SER A 80 5.00 -3.01 9.86
N GLY A 81 4.63 -1.78 9.53
CA GLY A 81 4.18 -0.75 10.46
C GLY A 81 4.46 0.67 9.97
N PRO A 82 3.90 1.68 10.68
CA PRO A 82 2.89 1.57 11.73
C PRO A 82 1.53 1.10 11.22
N GLY A 83 0.65 0.62 12.12
CA GLY A 83 -0.69 0.15 11.80
C GLY A 83 -1.31 -0.69 12.91
N LEU A 84 -2.52 -1.20 12.67
CA LEU A 84 -3.24 -2.08 13.58
C LEU A 84 -2.54 -3.44 13.65
N LEU A 85 -2.18 -3.87 14.84
CA LEU A 85 -1.37 -5.08 15.06
C LEU A 85 -1.98 -6.32 14.39
N GLY A 86 -3.27 -6.57 14.58
CA GLY A 86 -3.96 -7.72 13.98
C GLY A 86 -3.95 -7.68 12.45
N SER A 87 -4.16 -6.51 11.90
CA SER A 87 -4.14 -6.25 10.46
C SER A 87 -2.73 -6.45 9.85
N LEU A 88 -1.71 -5.89 10.48
CA LEU A 88 -0.30 -6.09 10.07
C LEU A 88 0.08 -7.57 10.09
N LEU A 89 -0.32 -8.32 11.13
CA LEU A 89 -0.02 -9.74 11.25
C LEU A 89 -0.64 -10.56 10.10
N VAL A 90 -1.83 -10.20 9.62
CA VAL A 90 -2.44 -10.87 8.46
C VAL A 90 -1.57 -10.71 7.23
N GLY A 91 -1.22 -9.48 6.86
CA GLY A 91 -0.39 -9.22 5.68
C GLY A 91 1.00 -9.83 5.76
N ILE A 92 1.67 -9.68 6.91
CA ILE A 92 3.02 -10.21 7.13
C ILE A 92 3.03 -11.74 7.06
N SER A 93 2.07 -12.40 7.72
CA SER A 93 1.99 -13.88 7.70
C SER A 93 1.71 -14.41 6.30
N PHE A 94 0.81 -13.75 5.58
CA PHE A 94 0.47 -14.10 4.20
C PHE A 94 1.66 -13.91 3.26
N ALA A 95 2.34 -12.76 3.33
CA ALA A 95 3.53 -12.47 2.54
C ALA A 95 4.67 -13.46 2.83
N LYS A 96 4.90 -13.81 4.10
CA LYS A 96 5.90 -14.82 4.52
C LYS A 96 5.56 -16.19 3.95
N ALA A 97 4.30 -16.61 3.99
CA ALA A 97 3.88 -17.90 3.44
C ALA A 97 4.17 -17.99 1.94
N ILE A 98 3.86 -16.95 1.16
CA ILE A 98 4.16 -16.92 -0.28
C ILE A 98 5.68 -16.90 -0.51
N SER A 99 6.41 -16.05 0.22
CA SER A 99 7.86 -15.94 0.11
C SER A 99 8.55 -17.30 0.31
N ILE A 100 8.16 -18.03 1.36
CA ILE A 100 8.73 -19.35 1.67
C ILE A 100 8.34 -20.38 0.61
N SER A 101 7.06 -20.40 0.19
CA SER A 101 6.56 -21.41 -0.75
C SER A 101 7.17 -21.30 -2.14
N LEU A 102 7.52 -20.09 -2.56
CA LEU A 102 8.06 -19.82 -3.90
C LEU A 102 9.55 -19.51 -3.91
N GLY A 103 10.20 -19.40 -2.75
CA GLY A 103 11.60 -19.01 -2.64
C GLY A 103 11.87 -17.57 -3.08
N ILE A 104 10.87 -16.69 -2.97
CA ILE A 104 10.97 -15.26 -3.36
C ILE A 104 11.37 -14.43 -2.14
N PRO A 105 12.34 -13.51 -2.26
CA PRO A 105 12.75 -12.66 -1.15
C PRO A 105 11.59 -11.76 -0.66
N LEU A 106 11.56 -11.51 0.65
CA LEU A 106 10.59 -10.66 1.32
C LEU A 106 11.26 -9.41 1.88
N LEU A 107 10.66 -8.25 1.66
CA LEU A 107 11.09 -6.95 2.18
C LEU A 107 10.00 -6.31 3.04
N GLU A 108 10.37 -5.90 4.24
CA GLU A 108 9.49 -5.12 5.10
C GLU A 108 9.54 -3.63 4.72
N VAL A 109 8.37 -2.98 4.71
CA VAL A 109 8.24 -1.57 4.31
C VAL A 109 7.49 -0.79 5.38
N ASN A 110 7.98 0.40 5.67
CA ASN A 110 7.28 1.34 6.55
C ASN A 110 6.10 1.98 5.81
N HIS A 111 4.90 1.93 6.42
CA HIS A 111 3.65 2.47 5.87
C HIS A 111 3.76 3.96 5.48
N ILE A 112 4.30 4.77 6.37
CA ILE A 112 4.40 6.23 6.15
C ILE A 112 5.37 6.55 5.02
N TYR A 113 6.50 5.84 4.95
CA TYR A 113 7.46 6.03 3.88
C TYR A 113 6.90 5.57 2.52
N SER A 114 6.07 4.54 2.49
CA SER A 114 5.42 4.12 1.24
C SER A 114 4.48 5.18 0.67
N HIS A 115 3.79 5.97 1.50
CA HIS A 115 3.04 7.14 1.04
C HIS A 115 3.94 8.19 0.36
N ILE A 116 5.12 8.44 0.92
CA ILE A 116 6.08 9.37 0.30
C ILE A 116 6.56 8.82 -1.05
N TYR A 117 6.92 7.53 -1.11
CA TYR A 117 7.40 6.91 -2.34
C TYR A 117 6.33 6.75 -3.43
N ALA A 118 5.05 6.72 -3.07
CA ALA A 118 3.95 6.65 -4.04
C ALA A 118 3.99 7.80 -5.05
N SER A 119 4.51 8.99 -4.66
CA SER A 119 4.67 10.13 -5.57
C SER A 119 5.67 9.93 -6.70
N PHE A 120 6.53 8.90 -6.62
CA PHE A 120 7.50 8.56 -7.67
C PHE A 120 7.01 7.47 -8.62
N LEU A 121 5.87 6.86 -8.32
CA LEU A 121 5.30 5.81 -9.17
C LEU A 121 4.60 6.44 -10.38
N GLN A 122 4.75 5.81 -11.53
CA GLN A 122 4.00 6.19 -12.72
C GLN A 122 2.60 5.56 -12.64
N PRO A 123 1.52 6.36 -12.58
CA PRO A 123 0.17 5.82 -12.60
C PRO A 123 -0.07 5.06 -13.90
N GLN A 124 -0.89 4.01 -13.82
CA GLN A 124 -1.44 3.40 -15.05
C GLN A 124 -2.22 4.48 -15.80
N ARG A 125 -2.05 4.55 -17.14
CA ARG A 125 -3.01 5.31 -17.96
C ARG A 125 -4.40 4.76 -17.63
N PRO A 126 -5.41 5.61 -17.37
CA PRO A 126 -6.72 5.13 -17.00
C PRO A 126 -7.26 4.23 -18.14
N GLN A 127 -7.23 2.93 -17.95
CA GLN A 127 -8.15 2.06 -18.64
C GLN A 127 -9.52 2.52 -18.16
N LYS A 128 -10.50 2.70 -19.06
CA LYS A 128 -11.86 3.17 -18.78
C LYS A 128 -12.35 2.62 -17.45
N VAL A 129 -12.18 3.40 -16.40
CA VAL A 129 -12.53 3.03 -15.03
C VAL A 129 -14.04 2.94 -14.99
N ARG A 130 -14.58 1.79 -14.60
CA ARG A 130 -15.98 1.66 -14.21
C ARG A 130 -16.27 2.74 -13.17
N LYS A 131 -17.29 3.55 -13.42
CA LYS A 131 -17.73 4.73 -12.64
C LYS A 131 -17.87 4.56 -11.11
N GLU A 132 -17.73 3.35 -10.60
CA GLU A 132 -17.90 3.03 -9.17
C GLU A 132 -16.60 2.96 -8.35
N ARG A 133 -15.41 3.16 -8.99
CA ARG A 133 -14.10 3.10 -8.30
C ARG A 133 -13.36 4.44 -8.24
N GLU A 134 -14.02 5.55 -8.60
CA GLU A 134 -13.36 6.88 -8.65
C GLU A 134 -12.99 7.47 -7.28
N GLU A 135 -13.42 6.89 -6.17
CA GLU A 135 -13.24 7.52 -4.85
C GLU A 135 -11.98 7.08 -4.10
N PHE A 136 -11.24 6.05 -4.53
CA PHE A 136 -10.25 5.45 -3.63
C PHE A 136 -8.80 5.38 -4.10
N CYS A 137 -8.49 5.58 -5.35
CA CYS A 137 -7.09 5.81 -5.72
C CYS A 137 -6.85 7.33 -5.73
N GLY A 138 -6.53 7.91 -4.57
CA GLY A 138 -6.38 9.36 -4.34
C GLY A 138 -5.30 10.07 -5.16
N PHE A 139 -4.96 9.55 -6.33
CA PHE A 139 -4.05 10.15 -7.29
C PHE A 139 -4.81 10.62 -8.53
N ARG A 140 -5.64 11.65 -8.34
CA ARG A 140 -6.13 12.50 -9.44
C ARG A 140 -5.03 13.52 -9.77
N GLY A 141 -4.21 13.23 -10.76
CA GLY A 141 -3.26 14.23 -11.23
C GLY A 141 -2.64 13.86 -12.56
N ASP A 142 -3.00 14.58 -13.60
CA ASP A 142 -2.30 14.61 -14.90
C ASP A 142 -0.88 15.21 -14.82
N LEU A 143 -0.41 15.49 -13.63
CA LEU A 143 0.94 15.91 -13.32
C LEU A 143 1.61 14.84 -12.45
N ALA A 144 2.17 13.82 -13.11
CA ALA A 144 3.31 13.13 -12.52
C ALA A 144 4.47 14.14 -12.47
N THR A 145 4.38 15.07 -11.52
CA THR A 145 5.51 15.90 -11.15
C THR A 145 6.49 14.93 -10.52
N PHE A 146 7.49 14.50 -11.29
CA PHE A 146 8.58 13.70 -10.75
C PHE A 146 9.16 14.50 -9.59
N ALA A 147 8.94 14.03 -8.38
CA ALA A 147 9.56 14.66 -7.23
C ALA A 147 11.07 14.60 -7.45
N VAL A 148 11.69 15.78 -7.49
CA VAL A 148 13.13 15.91 -7.66
C VAL A 148 13.74 15.91 -6.27
N LEU A 149 14.64 14.99 -6.01
CA LEU A 149 15.37 14.96 -4.74
C LEU A 149 16.38 16.12 -4.65
N PRO A 150 16.56 16.76 -3.50
CA PRO A 150 15.79 16.57 -2.26
C PRO A 150 14.44 17.31 -2.27
N PHE A 151 13.47 16.87 -1.44
CA PHE A 151 12.18 17.55 -1.31
C PHE A 151 11.62 17.48 0.13
N ILE A 152 10.60 18.31 0.40
CA ILE A 152 9.80 18.25 1.62
C ILE A 152 8.54 17.43 1.34
N GLY A 153 8.31 16.38 2.10
CA GLY A 153 7.11 15.55 2.05
C GLY A 153 6.20 15.84 3.23
N LEU A 154 4.93 16.12 2.97
CA LEU A 154 3.88 16.24 3.99
C LEU A 154 2.93 15.07 3.84
N VAL A 155 2.82 14.24 4.89
CA VAL A 155 1.83 13.17 4.99
C VAL A 155 0.75 13.61 5.97
N VAL A 156 -0.49 13.70 5.48
CA VAL A 156 -1.67 14.06 6.27
C VAL A 156 -2.64 12.90 6.20
N SER A 157 -2.97 12.30 7.34
CA SER A 157 -3.93 11.21 7.45
C SER A 157 -4.86 11.47 8.63
N GLY A 158 -5.93 10.66 8.75
CA GLY A 158 -6.87 10.79 9.88
C GLY A 158 -6.27 10.48 11.26
N GLY A 159 -5.06 9.90 11.32
CA GLY A 159 -4.39 9.57 12.57
C GLY A 159 -3.09 10.34 12.80
N HIS A 160 -2.44 10.83 11.74
CA HIS A 160 -1.11 11.44 11.86
C HIS A 160 -0.90 12.53 10.80
N THR A 161 -0.25 13.60 11.22
CA THR A 161 0.34 14.57 10.28
C THR A 161 1.84 14.60 10.53
N SER A 162 2.62 14.35 9.49
CA SER A 162 4.08 14.29 9.59
C SER A 162 4.75 15.02 8.44
N LEU A 163 5.79 15.77 8.76
CA LEU A 163 6.60 16.53 7.81
C LEU A 163 7.99 15.90 7.72
N PHE A 164 8.41 15.60 6.51
CA PHE A 164 9.67 14.92 6.22
C PHE A 164 10.56 15.74 5.29
N TYR A 165 11.86 15.68 5.52
CA TYR A 165 12.86 16.06 4.55
C TYR A 165 13.43 14.81 3.89
N VAL A 166 13.16 14.64 2.62
CA VAL A 166 13.61 13.51 1.81
C VAL A 166 14.84 13.94 1.02
N ARG A 167 15.99 13.57 1.54
CA ARG A 167 17.28 13.89 0.91
C ARG A 167 17.59 12.97 -0.25
N ASP A 168 17.38 11.68 -0.04
CA ASP A 168 17.46 10.61 -1.04
C ASP A 168 16.58 9.41 -0.61
N PHE A 169 16.49 8.37 -1.45
CA PHE A 169 15.65 7.18 -1.17
C PHE A 169 16.07 6.37 0.07
N LYS A 170 17.20 6.68 0.69
CA LYS A 170 17.70 6.01 1.91
C LYS A 170 17.74 6.95 3.10
N LYS A 171 17.60 8.26 2.89
CA LYS A 171 17.74 9.28 3.92
C LYS A 171 16.50 10.16 3.98
N ILE A 172 15.59 9.76 4.88
CA ILE A 172 14.38 10.49 5.21
C ILE A 172 14.51 10.96 6.66
N GLU A 173 14.43 12.27 6.86
CA GLU A 173 14.50 12.89 8.17
C GLU A 173 13.12 13.43 8.55
N THR A 174 12.62 13.07 9.73
CA THR A 174 11.36 13.64 10.25
C THR A 174 11.66 15.03 10.79
N LEU A 175 11.05 16.05 10.21
CA LEU A 175 11.16 17.45 10.64
C LEU A 175 10.15 17.80 11.74
N GLY A 176 9.00 17.17 11.73
CA GLY A 176 7.95 17.35 12.71
C GLY A 176 6.80 16.37 12.51
N GLN A 177 6.05 16.15 13.57
CA GLN A 177 4.85 15.33 13.57
C GLN A 177 3.85 15.86 14.59
N THR A 178 2.56 15.56 14.43
CA THR A 178 1.56 15.84 15.45
C THR A 178 1.80 14.97 16.68
N LEU A 179 1.54 15.54 17.86
CA LEU A 179 1.62 14.81 19.14
C LEU A 179 0.35 14.02 19.40
N ASP A 180 -0.76 14.49 18.88
CA ASP A 180 -2.09 13.87 18.99
C ASP A 180 -2.63 13.64 17.59
N ASP A 181 -3.57 12.69 17.49
CA ASP A 181 -4.31 12.43 16.26
C ASP A 181 -5.11 13.68 15.88
N ALA A 182 -5.02 14.07 14.63
CA ALA A 182 -5.69 15.26 14.11
C ALA A 182 -7.17 14.98 13.86
#